data_0f89d4648d59f08c3cc86955cc63e9ff
#
_entry.id   0f89d4648d59f08c3cc86955cc63e9ff
#
_cell.length_a   1.000
_cell.length_b   1.000
_cell.length_c   1.000
_cell.angle_alpha   90.00
_cell.angle_beta   90.00
_cell.angle_gamma   90.00
#
_symmetry.space_group_name_H-M   'P 1'
#
loop_
_entity.id
_entity.type
_entity.pdbx_description
1 polymer ?
#
loop_
_entity_poly.entity_id
_entity_poly.type
_entity_poly.pdbx_seq_one_letter_code
_entity_poly.pdbx_strand_id
1 'polypeptide(L)'
;MSLNSENLDLQSFWKSFDELSKLELYEVLSFRQSIFVVEQKSWYQDADGLDKISEHLLLKKDEHLVGYLRLTPPGIKYKTPSIGRIAVIENLRGLSIGSRLVDEGLKRSLETVSYTHLTLPTKRIV
;
A
#
# COMPACT_ATOMS: atom_id res chain seq x y z
N MET A 1 24.34 13.55 -8.81
CA MET A 1 23.06 13.09 -9.36
C MET A 1 22.15 12.67 -8.21
N SER A 2 20.97 13.24 -8.17
CA SER A 2 20.02 12.90 -7.12
C SER A 2 19.21 11.68 -7.52
N LEU A 3 18.92 10.82 -6.55
CA LEU A 3 18.10 9.65 -6.77
C LEU A 3 16.67 9.96 -6.37
N ASN A 4 15.72 9.47 -7.16
CA ASN A 4 14.31 9.53 -6.84
C ASN A 4 13.65 8.28 -7.41
N SER A 5 12.34 8.14 -7.25
CA SER A 5 11.65 6.92 -7.68
C SER A 5 11.74 6.68 -9.18
N GLU A 6 11.96 7.72 -9.97
CA GLU A 6 12.07 7.58 -11.42
C GLU A 6 13.42 7.01 -11.86
N ASN A 7 14.45 7.21 -11.03
CA ASN A 7 15.80 6.75 -11.34
C ASN A 7 16.06 5.33 -10.80
N LEU A 8 15.10 4.76 -10.11
CA LEU A 8 15.20 3.41 -9.57
C LEU A 8 14.36 2.47 -10.42
N ASP A 9 14.86 1.25 -10.61
CA ASP A 9 14.13 0.24 -11.34
C ASP A 9 13.11 -0.41 -10.41
N LEU A 10 12.00 0.28 -10.20
CA LEU A 10 10.95 -0.17 -9.31
C LEU A 10 9.75 -0.66 -10.09
N GLN A 11 9.18 -1.77 -9.65
CA GLN A 11 8.00 -2.36 -10.27
C GLN A 11 6.86 -2.39 -9.28
N SER A 12 5.67 -2.01 -9.73
CA SER A 12 4.47 -1.98 -8.91
C SER A 12 3.54 -3.12 -9.28
N PHE A 13 3.01 -3.78 -8.27
CA PHE A 13 2.07 -4.89 -8.47
C PHE A 13 0.87 -4.70 -7.54
N TRP A 14 -0.32 -4.62 -8.15
CA TRP A 14 -1.57 -4.64 -7.39
C TRP A 14 -2.05 -6.07 -7.29
N LYS A 15 -2.33 -6.54 -6.08
CA LYS A 15 -2.80 -7.90 -5.85
C LYS A 15 -3.90 -7.92 -4.81
N SER A 16 -4.93 -8.72 -5.06
CA SER A 16 -5.90 -9.05 -4.04
C SER A 16 -5.25 -10.03 -3.06
N PHE A 17 -5.90 -10.27 -1.95
CA PHE A 17 -5.38 -11.23 -0.97
C PHE A 17 -5.18 -12.60 -1.61
N ASP A 18 -6.14 -13.04 -2.41
CA ASP A 18 -6.06 -14.36 -3.04
C ASP A 18 -4.97 -14.44 -4.11
N GLU A 19 -4.59 -13.32 -4.69
CA GLU A 19 -3.52 -13.28 -5.68
C GLU A 19 -2.13 -13.28 -5.07
N LEU A 20 -2.03 -12.97 -3.78
CA LEU A 20 -0.75 -13.03 -3.09
C LEU A 20 -0.35 -14.49 -2.91
N SER A 21 0.88 -14.81 -3.27
CA SER A 21 1.39 -16.13 -2.97
C SER A 21 1.64 -16.21 -1.46
N LYS A 22 1.80 -17.45 -0.98
CA LYS A 22 2.08 -17.66 0.44
C LYS A 22 3.34 -16.91 0.88
N LEU A 23 4.37 -16.95 0.05
CA LEU A 23 5.62 -16.25 0.34
C LEU A 23 5.45 -14.74 0.29
N GLU A 24 4.68 -14.25 -0.69
CA GLU A 24 4.42 -12.81 -0.77
C GLU A 24 3.67 -12.32 0.43
N LEU A 25 2.66 -13.07 0.88
CA LEU A 25 1.91 -12.68 2.06
C LEU A 25 2.81 -12.62 3.28
N TYR A 26 3.67 -13.63 3.45
CA TYR A 26 4.59 -13.65 4.59
C TYR A 26 5.53 -12.45 4.52
N GLU A 27 6.04 -12.16 3.35
CA GLU A 27 6.94 -11.01 3.15
C GLU A 27 6.25 -9.70 3.46
N VAL A 28 5.01 -9.52 2.99
CA VAL A 28 4.23 -8.32 3.26
C VAL A 28 4.01 -8.12 4.76
N LEU A 29 3.58 -9.17 5.44
CA LEU A 29 3.32 -9.05 6.88
C LEU A 29 4.60 -8.79 7.66
N SER A 30 5.69 -9.45 7.29
CA SER A 30 6.97 -9.23 7.93
C SER A 30 7.47 -7.79 7.72
N PHE A 31 7.33 -7.29 6.50
CA PHE A 31 7.72 -5.93 6.13
C PHE A 31 6.93 -4.90 6.97
N ARG A 32 5.62 -5.08 7.04
CA ARG A 32 4.76 -4.19 7.79
C ARG A 32 5.09 -4.19 9.27
N GLN A 33 5.30 -5.37 9.85
CA GLN A 33 5.63 -5.45 11.26
C GLN A 33 6.96 -4.80 11.59
N SER A 34 7.96 -4.96 10.73
CA SER A 34 9.27 -4.37 10.99
C SER A 34 9.20 -2.84 11.00
N ILE A 35 8.30 -2.26 10.22
CA ILE A 35 8.18 -0.81 10.15
C ILE A 35 7.20 -0.27 11.19
N PHE A 36 5.99 -0.81 11.23
CA PHE A 36 4.93 -0.23 12.06
C PHE A 36 4.98 -0.66 13.51
N VAL A 37 5.51 -1.83 13.80
CA VAL A 37 5.56 -2.32 15.16
C VAL A 37 6.97 -2.17 15.75
N VAL A 38 7.96 -2.74 15.09
CA VAL A 38 9.32 -2.77 15.63
C VAL A 38 10.00 -1.41 15.52
N GLU A 39 10.07 -0.84 14.33
CA GLU A 39 10.77 0.43 14.12
C GLU A 39 10.11 1.57 14.88
N GLN A 40 8.78 1.64 14.83
CA GLN A 40 8.03 2.72 15.50
C GLN A 40 7.78 2.43 16.98
N LYS A 41 8.14 1.24 17.45
CA LYS A 41 7.94 0.83 18.83
C LYS A 41 6.49 0.96 19.26
N SER A 42 5.59 0.63 18.35
CA SER A 42 4.15 0.68 18.60
C SER A 42 3.61 -0.73 18.81
N TRP A 43 2.97 -0.94 19.95
CA TRP A 43 2.45 -2.26 20.30
C TRP A 43 0.99 -2.35 19.84
N TYR A 44 0.77 -2.89 18.65
CA TYR A 44 -0.58 -3.10 18.16
C TYR A 44 -0.59 -4.28 17.20
N GLN A 45 -1.77 -4.77 16.92
CA GLN A 45 -1.92 -5.92 16.02
C GLN A 45 -2.01 -5.42 14.58
N ASP A 46 -0.92 -5.55 13.84
CA ASP A 46 -0.86 -5.09 12.47
C ASP A 46 -1.78 -5.88 11.53
N ALA A 47 -1.88 -7.18 11.73
CA ALA A 47 -2.81 -8.01 10.97
C ALA A 47 -4.19 -7.83 11.61
N ASP A 48 -4.97 -6.92 11.06
CA ASP A 48 -6.21 -6.44 11.68
C ASP A 48 -7.48 -7.08 11.13
N GLY A 49 -7.35 -8.11 10.31
CA GLY A 49 -8.50 -8.78 9.72
C GLY A 49 -8.99 -8.16 8.42
N LEU A 50 -8.43 -7.02 8.02
CA LEU A 50 -8.87 -6.35 6.79
C LEU A 50 -8.04 -6.72 5.56
N ASP A 51 -6.97 -7.47 5.75
CA ASP A 51 -6.10 -7.83 4.63
C ASP A 51 -6.80 -8.72 3.61
N LYS A 52 -7.68 -9.58 4.09
CA LYS A 52 -8.37 -10.54 3.21
C LYS A 52 -9.31 -9.88 2.21
N ILE A 53 -9.82 -8.70 2.54
CA ILE A 53 -10.77 -7.99 1.70
C ILE A 53 -10.17 -6.78 1.02
N SER A 54 -8.89 -6.52 1.23
CA SER A 54 -8.20 -5.34 0.71
C SER A 54 -7.41 -5.68 -0.54
N GLU A 55 -7.02 -4.64 -1.27
CA GLU A 55 -6.06 -4.75 -2.34
C GLU A 55 -4.70 -4.32 -1.81
N HIS A 56 -3.66 -4.93 -2.33
CA HIS A 56 -2.31 -4.72 -1.84
C HIS A 56 -1.41 -4.24 -2.96
N LEU A 57 -0.76 -3.11 -2.75
CA LEU A 57 0.21 -2.58 -3.70
C LEU A 57 1.59 -2.95 -3.21
N LEU A 58 2.29 -3.76 -3.99
CA LEU A 58 3.65 -4.18 -3.67
C LEU A 58 4.60 -3.46 -4.61
N LEU A 59 5.55 -2.74 -4.04
CA LEU A 59 6.58 -2.05 -4.80
C LEU A 59 7.88 -2.81 -4.60
N LYS A 60 8.44 -3.31 -5.70
CA LYS A 60 9.62 -4.18 -5.63
C LYS A 60 10.79 -3.62 -6.42
N LYS A 61 11.98 -3.89 -5.92
CA LYS A 61 13.23 -3.62 -6.60
C LYS A 61 14.01 -4.92 -6.63
N ASP A 62 14.29 -5.43 -7.83
CA ASP A 62 14.99 -6.72 -7.99
C ASP A 62 14.31 -7.82 -7.19
N GLU A 63 12.98 -7.89 -7.28
CA GLU A 63 12.14 -8.87 -6.62
C GLU A 63 12.10 -8.75 -5.09
N HIS A 64 12.70 -7.71 -4.54
CA HIS A 64 12.64 -7.44 -3.10
C HIS A 64 11.59 -6.38 -2.80
N LEU A 65 10.78 -6.62 -1.79
CA LEU A 65 9.76 -5.68 -1.38
C LEU A 65 10.41 -4.46 -0.74
N VAL A 66 10.20 -3.29 -1.33
CA VAL A 66 10.77 -2.04 -0.82
C VAL A 66 9.71 -1.02 -0.44
N GLY A 67 8.47 -1.21 -0.87
CA GLY A 67 7.36 -0.33 -0.51
C GLY A 67 6.06 -1.09 -0.53
N TYR A 68 5.09 -0.56 0.21
CA TYR A 68 3.80 -1.23 0.34
C TYR A 68 2.69 -0.23 0.66
N LEU A 69 1.51 -0.53 0.19
CA LEU A 69 0.31 0.26 0.51
C LEU A 69 -0.89 -0.67 0.47
N ARG A 70 -1.82 -0.46 1.40
CA ARG A 70 -3.07 -1.23 1.43
C ARG A 70 -4.24 -0.33 1.06
N LEU A 71 -5.09 -0.81 0.18
CA LEU A 71 -6.31 -0.12 -0.21
C LEU A 71 -7.50 -0.94 0.29
N THR A 72 -8.20 -0.42 1.28
CA THR A 72 -9.38 -1.06 1.85
C THR A 72 -10.59 -0.62 1.04
N PRO A 73 -11.50 -1.56 0.65
CA PRO A 73 -12.63 -1.21 -0.19
C PRO A 73 -13.64 -0.32 0.53
N PRO A 74 -14.51 0.36 -0.23
CA PRO A 74 -15.54 1.18 0.37
C PRO A 74 -16.51 0.32 1.18
N GLY A 75 -17.10 0.93 2.19
CA GLY A 75 -18.09 0.25 3.03
C GLY A 75 -17.54 -0.47 4.23
N ILE A 76 -16.22 -0.48 4.41
CA ILE A 76 -15.59 -1.14 5.55
C ILE A 76 -15.23 -0.11 6.62
N LYS A 77 -14.26 0.75 6.34
CA LYS A 77 -13.87 1.82 7.27
C LYS A 77 -14.69 3.08 7.00
N TYR A 78 -14.87 3.40 5.73
CA TYR A 78 -15.56 4.59 5.29
C TYR A 78 -16.43 4.23 4.10
N LYS A 79 -17.29 5.17 3.68
CA LYS A 79 -18.12 4.97 2.49
C LYS A 79 -17.29 4.92 1.21
N THR A 80 -16.08 5.45 1.27
CA THR A 80 -15.15 5.47 0.15
C THR A 80 -13.97 4.52 0.44
N PRO A 81 -13.20 4.14 -0.58
CA PRO A 81 -11.99 3.35 -0.35
C PRO A 81 -11.02 4.12 0.55
N SER A 82 -10.24 3.40 1.34
CA SER A 82 -9.27 4.05 2.21
C SER A 82 -7.87 3.46 2.02
N ILE A 83 -6.91 4.35 2.00
CA ILE A 83 -5.49 4.01 1.86
C ILE A 83 -4.88 3.93 3.25
N GLY A 84 -4.08 2.90 3.49
CA GLY A 84 -3.40 2.76 4.76
C GLY A 84 -2.19 1.86 4.66
N ARG A 85 -1.53 1.66 5.78
CA ARG A 85 -0.33 0.81 5.88
C ARG A 85 0.73 1.18 4.85
N ILE A 86 0.91 2.48 4.58
CA ILE A 86 1.93 2.95 3.64
C ILE A 86 3.29 2.79 4.29
N ALA A 87 4.18 2.06 3.64
CA ALA A 87 5.49 1.79 4.19
C ALA A 87 6.56 1.78 3.11
N VAL A 88 7.72 2.34 3.43
CA VAL A 88 8.88 2.36 2.54
C VAL A 88 10.09 1.91 3.35
N ILE A 89 10.92 1.07 2.75
CA ILE A 89 12.13 0.60 3.41
C ILE A 89 13.04 1.80 3.75
N GLU A 90 13.71 1.74 4.89
CA GLU A 90 14.41 2.90 5.45
C GLU A 90 15.40 3.55 4.49
N ASN A 91 16.22 2.75 3.84
CA ASN A 91 17.27 3.30 2.98
C ASN A 91 16.76 3.91 1.67
N LEU A 92 15.48 3.79 1.38
CA LEU A 92 14.89 4.42 0.20
C LEU A 92 13.94 5.57 0.55
N ARG A 93 13.88 5.96 1.81
CA ARG A 93 13.05 7.09 2.21
C ARG A 93 13.70 8.39 1.73
N GLY A 94 12.86 9.39 1.48
CA GLY A 94 13.33 10.66 0.98
C GLY A 94 13.54 10.71 -0.52
N LEU A 95 13.17 9.65 -1.25
CA LEU A 95 13.32 9.58 -2.70
C LEU A 95 11.97 9.65 -3.42
N SER A 96 10.97 10.22 -2.75
CA SER A 96 9.62 10.39 -3.31
C SER A 96 8.88 9.07 -3.56
N ILE A 97 9.32 8.00 -2.91
CA ILE A 97 8.69 6.69 -3.10
C ILE A 97 7.34 6.64 -2.38
N GLY A 98 7.26 7.26 -1.21
CA GLY A 98 5.98 7.36 -0.49
C GLY A 98 4.94 8.09 -1.33
N SER A 99 5.33 9.19 -1.97
CA SER A 99 4.43 9.94 -2.84
C SER A 99 3.98 9.09 -4.02
N ARG A 100 4.89 8.32 -4.61
CA ARG A 100 4.55 7.42 -5.70
C ARG A 100 3.50 6.40 -5.27
N LEU A 101 3.68 5.82 -4.08
CA LEU A 101 2.71 4.85 -3.55
C LEU A 101 1.33 5.49 -3.38
N VAL A 102 1.29 6.68 -2.79
CA VAL A 102 0.03 7.38 -2.59
C VAL A 102 -0.63 7.72 -3.91
N ASP A 103 0.14 8.19 -4.88
CA ASP A 103 -0.40 8.51 -6.21
C ASP A 103 -1.02 7.29 -6.87
N GLU A 104 -0.35 6.16 -6.80
CA GLU A 104 -0.89 4.92 -7.36
C GLU A 104 -2.12 4.46 -6.60
N GLY A 105 -2.12 4.62 -5.27
CA GLY A 105 -3.28 4.28 -4.46
C GLY A 105 -4.48 5.13 -4.77
N LEU A 106 -4.27 6.43 -4.95
CA LEU A 106 -5.35 7.34 -5.30
C LEU A 106 -5.93 7.02 -6.68
N LYS A 107 -5.05 6.74 -7.63
CA LYS A 107 -5.48 6.37 -8.97
C LYS A 107 -6.33 5.11 -8.93
N ARG A 108 -5.88 4.10 -8.19
CA ARG A 108 -6.62 2.84 -8.06
C ARG A 108 -7.96 3.05 -7.39
N SER A 109 -8.02 3.86 -6.35
CA SER A 109 -9.27 4.11 -5.64
C SER A 109 -10.26 4.86 -6.50
N LEU A 110 -9.80 5.78 -7.36
CA LEU A 110 -10.68 6.48 -8.29
C LEU A 110 -11.27 5.52 -9.31
N GLU A 111 -10.49 4.58 -9.79
CA GLU A 111 -10.99 3.55 -10.70
C GLU A 111 -12.10 2.75 -10.04
N THR A 112 -11.91 2.38 -8.78
CA THR A 112 -12.91 1.63 -8.03
C THR A 112 -14.19 2.44 -7.86
N VAL A 113 -14.05 3.71 -7.51
CA VAL A 113 -15.18 4.61 -7.33
C VAL A 113 -15.96 4.80 -8.62
N SER A 114 -15.27 4.88 -9.75
CA SER A 114 -15.90 5.06 -11.06
C SER A 114 -16.88 3.95 -11.38
N TYR A 115 -16.60 2.74 -10.91
CA TYR A 115 -17.47 1.62 -11.19
C TYR A 115 -18.69 1.56 -10.30
N THR A 116 -18.58 2.07 -9.08
CA THR A 116 -19.63 1.91 -8.09
C THR A 116 -20.47 3.16 -7.91
N HIS A 117 -19.86 4.33 -8.08
CA HIS A 117 -20.53 5.59 -7.84
C HIS A 117 -19.94 6.71 -8.65
N LEU A 118 -20.79 7.64 -9.04
CA LEU A 118 -20.39 8.75 -9.88
C LEU A 118 -20.17 10.03 -9.10
N THR A 119 -20.57 10.09 -7.84
CA THR A 119 -20.59 11.36 -7.11
C THR A 119 -19.94 11.29 -5.74
N LEU A 120 -18.95 10.43 -5.56
CA LEU A 120 -18.29 10.34 -4.29
C LEU A 120 -17.37 11.54 -4.05
N PRO A 121 -17.35 12.06 -2.82
CA PRO A 121 -16.45 13.17 -2.50
C PRO A 121 -15.01 12.69 -2.51
N THR A 122 -14.18 13.31 -3.33
CA THR A 122 -12.78 12.91 -3.45
C THR A 122 -12.00 13.15 -2.17
N LYS A 123 -12.43 14.08 -1.34
CA LYS A 123 -11.73 14.35 -0.10
C LYS A 123 -11.74 13.17 0.87
N ARG A 124 -12.55 12.16 0.60
CA ARG A 124 -12.62 10.96 1.41
C ARG A 124 -11.68 9.87 0.95
N ILE A 125 -10.97 10.10 -0.13
CA ILE A 125 -10.05 9.12 -0.69
C ILE A 125 -8.66 9.41 -0.13
N VAL A 126 -8.32 8.76 0.95
CA VAL A 126 -6.98 8.89 1.53
C VAL A 126 -6.68 7.67 2.37
#